data_6206a1fc7d3e27f3b0fab45646a51d59
#
_entry.id   6206a1fc7d3e27f3b0fab45646a51d59
#
_cell.length_a   1.000
_cell.length_b   1.000
_cell.length_c   1.000
_cell.angle_alpha   90.00
_cell.angle_beta   90.00
_cell.angle_gamma   90.00
#
_symmetry.space_group_name_H-M   'P 1'
#
loop_
_entity.id
_entity.type
_entity.pdbx_description
1 polymer ?
#
loop_
_entity_poly.entity_id
_entity_poly.type
_entity_poly.pdbx_seq_one_letter_code
_entity_poly.pdbx_strand_id
1 'polypeptide(L)'
;MSMIEKHDMTQGKILLPLVSFTIPLVLGNLFQLTYNAADSVIVGKYVGEQALAAVGTSTPIMNIAILLISGMCMGASVLMSSQYGARDYDTLSKQISTTMLAGCGFSMVFSLLMLLLATPVLRLIRVPETAIPEAAVYLRIIFLGLIFTFIYNFLANTMRALGDSKTPLYFLVTSAFLNIFGDLFFVVVLRWGVAGSAIATVCSEGLCCLLCGIYIKKKIPLLCLGKKWCVFDKSLLGKTVSYGSTSAMQQVCLQLGKLIIQSVVNTQGVAVMAAFTAVNRVDDFAYTPQQNIGHAMTTFLAQNKGAGHKERMKKGFQTGLLIELVYSIGLFAVIWGLAPQIMTLFAEDGDAQVVSLGISYLHLISWMYILPGMTNGIQGFFRGIGDLKVTLYSTFMNMLGRVVAVFVMLRLLHMDFASLAWANTIGWIVMLLFEIPLLVKSLRSGECG
;
A
#
# COMPACT_ATOMS: atom_id res chain seq x y z
N MET A 1 -11.61 -26.08 18.08
CA MET A 1 -10.97 -24.77 18.03
C MET A 1 -11.47 -24.09 16.77
N SER A 2 -12.28 -23.04 16.88
CA SER A 2 -12.80 -22.32 15.70
C SER A 2 -11.61 -21.70 14.96
N MET A 3 -11.72 -21.49 13.64
CA MET A 3 -10.67 -20.86 12.83
C MET A 3 -10.28 -19.48 13.38
N ILE A 4 -11.17 -18.84 14.12
CA ILE A 4 -11.04 -17.56 14.80
C ILE A 4 -10.01 -17.61 15.93
N GLU A 5 -9.96 -18.71 16.72
CA GLU A 5 -8.99 -18.86 17.83
C GLU A 5 -7.56 -19.14 17.35
N LYS A 6 -7.40 -19.61 16.11
CA LYS A 6 -6.09 -19.99 15.55
C LYS A 6 -5.22 -18.76 15.17
N HIS A 7 -5.83 -17.60 14.97
CA HIS A 7 -5.18 -16.37 14.50
C HIS A 7 -5.21 -15.24 15.55
N ASP A 8 -5.63 -15.53 16.77
CA ASP A 8 -5.69 -14.57 17.87
C ASP A 8 -4.28 -14.13 18.29
N MET A 9 -3.99 -12.83 18.11
CA MET A 9 -2.69 -12.26 18.48
C MET A 9 -2.63 -11.78 19.94
N THR A 10 -3.71 -11.94 20.69
CA THR A 10 -3.77 -11.52 22.12
C THR A 10 -3.16 -12.55 23.06
N GLN A 11 -2.82 -13.76 22.57
CA GLN A 11 -2.31 -14.87 23.37
C GLN A 11 -0.99 -15.45 22.81
N GLY A 12 -0.29 -16.25 23.60
CA GLY A 12 0.92 -16.97 23.18
C GLY A 12 2.18 -16.11 23.04
N LYS A 13 3.15 -16.60 22.27
CA LYS A 13 4.43 -15.88 21.98
C LYS A 13 4.16 -14.66 21.10
N ILE A 14 5.00 -13.61 21.21
CA ILE A 14 4.82 -12.35 20.48
C ILE A 14 5.47 -12.40 19.08
N LEU A 15 6.71 -12.91 19.03
CA LEU A 15 7.50 -12.92 17.79
C LEU A 15 6.84 -13.74 16.68
N LEU A 16 6.37 -14.94 17.01
CA LEU A 16 5.82 -15.86 16.00
C LEU A 16 4.57 -15.31 15.28
N PRO A 17 3.55 -14.77 15.96
CA PRO A 17 2.42 -14.11 15.30
C PRO A 17 2.83 -12.94 14.41
N LEU A 18 3.74 -12.07 14.86
CA LEU A 18 4.21 -10.94 14.07
C LEU A 18 4.88 -11.40 12.77
N VAL A 19 5.83 -12.34 12.85
CA VAL A 19 6.55 -12.84 11.68
C VAL A 19 5.61 -13.63 10.76
N SER A 20 4.80 -14.54 11.31
CA SER A 20 3.87 -15.37 10.51
C SER A 20 2.77 -14.55 9.84
N PHE A 21 2.44 -13.38 10.37
CA PHE A 21 1.51 -12.44 9.77
C PHE A 21 2.19 -11.56 8.70
N THR A 22 3.43 -11.12 8.95
CA THR A 22 4.19 -10.27 8.04
C THR A 22 4.55 -10.99 6.73
N ILE A 23 5.03 -12.23 6.80
CA ILE A 23 5.50 -12.96 5.62
C ILE A 23 4.42 -13.04 4.50
N PRO A 24 3.16 -13.43 4.77
CA PRO A 24 2.14 -13.42 3.73
C PRO A 24 1.82 -12.04 3.17
N LEU A 25 1.93 -10.97 3.98
CA LEU A 25 1.74 -9.60 3.48
C LEU A 25 2.84 -9.20 2.50
N VAL A 26 4.09 -9.48 2.85
CA VAL A 26 5.26 -9.23 1.98
C VAL A 26 5.13 -10.00 0.67
N LEU A 27 4.85 -11.31 0.75
CA LEU A 27 4.65 -12.13 -0.43
C LEU A 27 3.50 -11.62 -1.30
N GLY A 28 2.39 -11.21 -0.69
CA GLY A 28 1.25 -10.63 -1.42
C GLY A 28 1.64 -9.39 -2.21
N ASN A 29 2.38 -8.47 -1.60
CA ASN A 29 2.83 -7.25 -2.28
C ASN A 29 3.84 -7.55 -3.39
N LEU A 30 4.74 -8.51 -3.20
CA LEU A 30 5.68 -8.95 -4.24
C LEU A 30 4.94 -9.59 -5.43
N PHE A 31 3.95 -10.45 -5.16
CA PHE A 31 3.08 -10.99 -6.22
C PHE A 31 2.32 -9.90 -6.96
N GLN A 32 1.84 -8.88 -6.24
CA GLN A 32 1.14 -7.74 -6.85
C GLN A 32 2.05 -6.95 -7.80
N LEU A 33 3.28 -6.68 -7.41
CA LEU A 33 4.26 -6.03 -8.28
C LEU A 33 4.56 -6.87 -9.53
N THR A 34 4.68 -8.19 -9.35
CA THR A 34 4.99 -9.11 -10.46
C THR A 34 3.87 -9.19 -11.48
N TYR A 35 2.61 -9.32 -11.04
CA TYR A 35 1.51 -9.42 -12.02
C TYR A 35 1.24 -8.09 -12.73
N ASN A 36 1.40 -6.94 -12.08
CA ASN A 36 1.31 -5.64 -12.72
C ASN A 36 2.37 -5.47 -13.82
N ALA A 37 3.59 -5.98 -13.58
CA ALA A 37 4.63 -6.01 -14.59
C ALA A 37 4.26 -6.95 -15.78
N ALA A 38 3.70 -8.13 -15.49
CA ALA A 38 3.26 -9.07 -16.50
C ALA A 38 2.15 -8.49 -17.40
N ASP A 39 1.14 -7.82 -16.83
CA ASP A 39 0.08 -7.12 -17.57
C ASP A 39 0.68 -6.08 -18.53
N SER A 40 1.59 -5.24 -18.05
CA SER A 40 2.27 -4.23 -18.89
C SER A 40 3.06 -4.87 -20.04
N VAL A 41 3.73 -5.99 -19.80
CA VAL A 41 4.46 -6.73 -20.83
C VAL A 41 3.50 -7.32 -21.89
N ILE A 42 2.38 -7.90 -21.45
CA ILE A 42 1.38 -8.48 -22.36
C ILE A 42 0.78 -7.37 -23.25
N VAL A 43 0.37 -6.25 -22.67
CA VAL A 43 -0.19 -5.12 -23.42
C VAL A 43 0.87 -4.56 -24.40
N GLY A 44 2.08 -4.30 -23.92
CA GLY A 44 3.16 -3.75 -24.78
C GLY A 44 3.50 -4.66 -25.95
N LYS A 45 3.60 -5.98 -25.72
CA LYS A 45 4.01 -6.94 -26.74
C LYS A 45 2.91 -7.27 -27.77
N TYR A 46 1.65 -7.35 -27.33
CA TYR A 46 0.57 -7.87 -28.20
C TYR A 46 -0.40 -6.79 -28.72
N VAL A 47 -0.47 -5.63 -28.07
CA VAL A 47 -1.32 -4.51 -28.53
C VAL A 47 -0.49 -3.40 -29.16
N GLY A 48 0.71 -3.14 -28.64
CA GLY A 48 1.67 -2.19 -29.20
C GLY A 48 1.96 -1.00 -28.29
N GLU A 49 2.88 -0.15 -28.76
CA GLU A 49 3.42 0.98 -27.98
C GLU A 49 2.36 2.03 -27.62
N GLN A 50 1.42 2.30 -28.52
CA GLN A 50 0.35 3.28 -28.26
C GLN A 50 -0.56 2.83 -27.14
N ALA A 51 -0.91 1.55 -27.10
CA ALA A 51 -1.71 0.95 -26.02
C ALA A 51 -0.95 0.96 -24.69
N LEU A 52 0.34 0.64 -24.71
CA LEU A 52 1.19 0.71 -23.52
C LEU A 52 1.26 2.14 -22.97
N ALA A 53 1.39 3.13 -23.85
CA ALA A 53 1.35 4.54 -23.46
C ALA A 53 -0.01 4.94 -22.87
N ALA A 54 -1.13 4.45 -23.42
CA ALA A 54 -2.47 4.71 -22.92
C ALA A 54 -2.67 4.11 -21.51
N VAL A 55 -2.24 2.87 -21.28
CA VAL A 55 -2.26 2.23 -19.96
C VAL A 55 -1.34 2.96 -18.98
N GLY A 56 -0.11 3.28 -19.41
CA GLY A 56 0.88 3.99 -18.59
C GLY A 56 0.40 5.36 -18.11
N THR A 57 -0.26 6.12 -18.98
CA THR A 57 -0.85 7.44 -18.61
C THR A 57 -2.10 7.32 -17.74
N SER A 58 -2.81 6.20 -17.82
CA SER A 58 -3.99 5.90 -16.98
C SER A 58 -3.62 5.43 -15.57
N THR A 59 -2.47 4.77 -15.41
CA THR A 59 -2.02 4.14 -14.16
C THR A 59 -1.98 5.11 -12.96
N PRO A 60 -1.47 6.35 -13.05
CA PRO A 60 -1.48 7.27 -11.91
C PRO A 60 -2.89 7.62 -11.42
N ILE A 61 -3.85 7.78 -12.35
CA ILE A 61 -5.25 8.10 -12.02
C ILE A 61 -5.90 6.91 -11.32
N MET A 62 -5.70 5.71 -11.86
CA MET A 62 -6.17 4.46 -11.27
C MET A 62 -5.58 4.26 -9.87
N ASN A 63 -4.27 4.46 -9.69
CA ASN A 63 -3.59 4.32 -8.41
C ASN A 63 -4.15 5.26 -7.34
N ILE A 64 -4.46 6.52 -7.67
CA ILE A 64 -5.09 7.43 -6.71
C ILE A 64 -6.44 6.87 -6.22
N ALA A 65 -7.27 6.35 -7.13
CA ALA A 65 -8.56 5.76 -6.78
C ALA A 65 -8.39 4.52 -5.86
N ILE A 66 -7.46 3.63 -6.21
CA ILE A 66 -7.16 2.42 -5.43
C ILE A 66 -6.61 2.79 -4.04
N LEU A 67 -5.72 3.78 -3.96
CA LEU A 67 -5.14 4.22 -2.69
C LEU A 67 -6.16 4.87 -1.76
N LEU A 68 -7.12 5.63 -2.29
CA LEU A 68 -8.24 6.15 -1.52
C LEU A 68 -9.05 5.01 -0.89
N ILE A 69 -9.42 4.01 -1.68
CA ILE A 69 -10.16 2.83 -1.23
C ILE A 69 -9.35 2.03 -0.21
N SER A 70 -8.09 1.72 -0.53
CA SER A 70 -7.21 0.94 0.34
C SER A 70 -6.96 1.65 1.68
N GLY A 71 -6.74 2.97 1.66
CA GLY A 71 -6.58 3.77 2.87
C GLY A 71 -7.83 3.74 3.74
N MET A 72 -9.02 3.86 3.14
CA MET A 72 -10.30 3.75 3.86
C MET A 72 -10.47 2.37 4.51
N CYS A 73 -10.18 1.29 3.77
CA CYS A 73 -10.25 -0.08 4.29
C CYS A 73 -9.23 -0.32 5.42
N MET A 74 -8.02 0.23 5.29
CA MET A 74 -6.98 0.13 6.31
C MET A 74 -7.39 0.88 7.60
N GLY A 75 -7.92 2.10 7.50
CA GLY A 75 -8.42 2.83 8.66
C GLY A 75 -9.54 2.07 9.39
N ALA A 76 -10.49 1.50 8.65
CA ALA A 76 -11.55 0.67 9.22
C ALA A 76 -11.01 -0.60 9.89
N SER A 77 -9.97 -1.22 9.34
CA SER A 77 -9.37 -2.45 9.90
C SER A 77 -8.78 -2.25 11.30
N VAL A 78 -8.30 -1.05 11.62
CA VAL A 78 -7.80 -0.73 12.97
C VAL A 78 -8.93 -0.81 14.00
N LEU A 79 -10.11 -0.25 13.68
CA LEU A 79 -11.30 -0.34 14.54
C LEU A 79 -11.75 -1.79 14.72
N MET A 80 -11.80 -2.55 13.62
CA MET A 80 -12.17 -3.96 13.63
C MET A 80 -11.17 -4.81 14.46
N SER A 81 -9.87 -4.53 14.34
CA SER A 81 -8.83 -5.22 15.14
C SER A 81 -9.02 -4.98 16.62
N SER A 82 -9.32 -3.74 17.03
CA SER A 82 -9.55 -3.41 18.43
C SER A 82 -10.82 -4.07 18.97
N GLN A 83 -11.93 -4.04 18.21
CA GLN A 83 -13.18 -4.71 18.60
C GLN A 83 -13.02 -6.23 18.69
N TYR A 84 -12.26 -6.83 17.75
CA TYR A 84 -11.96 -8.26 17.79
C TYR A 84 -11.15 -8.63 19.04
N GLY A 85 -10.11 -7.85 19.37
CA GLY A 85 -9.32 -8.05 20.58
C GLY A 85 -10.12 -7.89 21.86
N ALA A 86 -11.07 -6.94 21.89
CA ALA A 86 -12.01 -6.76 23.00
C ALA A 86 -13.07 -7.89 23.10
N ARG A 87 -13.13 -8.79 22.14
CA ARG A 87 -14.16 -9.83 21.96
C ARG A 87 -15.60 -9.26 21.85
N ASP A 88 -15.70 -7.99 21.46
CA ASP A 88 -16.99 -7.33 21.20
C ASP A 88 -17.45 -7.65 19.75
N TYR A 89 -17.90 -8.88 19.58
CA TYR A 89 -18.30 -9.39 18.26
C TYR A 89 -19.59 -8.76 17.74
N ASP A 90 -20.44 -8.22 18.62
CA ASP A 90 -21.66 -7.51 18.21
C ASP A 90 -21.31 -6.18 17.54
N THR A 91 -20.48 -5.36 18.19
CA THR A 91 -19.99 -4.10 17.60
C THR A 91 -19.15 -4.36 16.37
N LEU A 92 -18.29 -5.39 16.36
CA LEU A 92 -17.49 -5.79 15.20
C LEU A 92 -18.39 -6.13 14.00
N SER A 93 -19.44 -6.91 14.20
CA SER A 93 -20.39 -7.27 13.13
C SER A 93 -21.10 -6.03 12.56
N LYS A 94 -21.55 -5.11 13.42
CA LYS A 94 -22.16 -3.83 13.02
C LYS A 94 -21.14 -2.94 12.28
N GLN A 95 -19.89 -2.91 12.73
CA GLN A 95 -18.79 -2.17 12.10
C GLN A 95 -18.52 -2.67 10.68
N ILE A 96 -18.43 -3.99 10.51
CA ILE A 96 -18.21 -4.63 9.21
C ILE A 96 -19.38 -4.31 8.27
N SER A 97 -20.63 -4.49 8.71
CA SER A 97 -21.83 -4.19 7.92
C SER A 97 -21.88 -2.71 7.50
N THR A 98 -21.72 -1.79 8.48
CA THR A 98 -21.74 -0.35 8.23
C THR A 98 -20.68 0.08 7.23
N THR A 99 -19.44 -0.43 7.41
CA THR A 99 -18.31 -0.10 6.52
C THR A 99 -18.53 -0.65 5.11
N MET A 100 -19.04 -1.88 4.99
CA MET A 100 -19.35 -2.50 3.70
C MET A 100 -20.40 -1.70 2.94
N LEU A 101 -21.53 -1.38 3.58
CA LEU A 101 -22.62 -0.62 2.96
C LEU A 101 -22.16 0.79 2.55
N ALA A 102 -21.49 1.51 3.45
CA ALA A 102 -20.99 2.84 3.17
C ALA A 102 -19.93 2.86 2.07
N GLY A 103 -19.01 1.90 2.10
CA GLY A 103 -17.95 1.79 1.11
C GLY A 103 -18.46 1.36 -0.27
N CYS A 104 -19.43 0.46 -0.35
CA CYS A 104 -20.11 0.15 -1.61
C CYS A 104 -20.80 1.39 -2.18
N GLY A 105 -21.54 2.13 -1.34
CA GLY A 105 -22.17 3.39 -1.75
C GLY A 105 -21.16 4.42 -2.24
N PHE A 106 -20.08 4.62 -1.48
CA PHE A 106 -18.98 5.52 -1.87
C PHE A 106 -18.34 5.08 -3.20
N SER A 107 -18.00 3.80 -3.34
CA SER A 107 -17.35 3.28 -4.56
C SER A 107 -18.27 3.41 -5.78
N MET A 108 -19.57 3.23 -5.62
CA MET A 108 -20.53 3.39 -6.70
C MET A 108 -20.65 4.86 -7.15
N VAL A 109 -20.79 5.80 -6.20
CA VAL A 109 -20.82 7.23 -6.51
C VAL A 109 -19.51 7.70 -7.13
N PHE A 110 -18.37 7.27 -6.57
CA PHE A 110 -17.05 7.61 -7.09
C PHE A 110 -16.82 7.03 -8.49
N SER A 111 -17.24 5.78 -8.74
CA SER A 111 -17.21 5.15 -10.05
C SER A 111 -17.99 5.96 -11.09
N LEU A 112 -19.25 6.30 -10.79
CA LEU A 112 -20.09 7.10 -11.68
C LEU A 112 -19.47 8.47 -11.99
N LEU A 113 -18.93 9.14 -10.97
CA LEU A 113 -18.24 10.41 -11.14
C LEU A 113 -17.02 10.27 -12.06
N MET A 114 -16.19 9.26 -11.83
CA MET A 114 -14.98 9.02 -12.62
C MET A 114 -15.27 8.55 -14.04
N LEU A 115 -16.38 7.85 -14.28
CA LEU A 115 -16.84 7.53 -15.64
C LEU A 115 -17.11 8.80 -16.47
N LEU A 116 -17.68 9.83 -15.85
CA LEU A 116 -17.94 11.12 -16.50
C LEU A 116 -16.65 11.94 -16.64
N LEU A 117 -15.78 11.90 -15.65
CA LEU A 117 -14.56 12.71 -15.59
C LEU A 117 -13.34 12.06 -16.25
N ALA A 118 -13.39 10.81 -16.71
CA ALA A 118 -12.23 10.11 -17.30
C ALA A 118 -11.56 10.93 -18.42
N THR A 119 -12.33 11.36 -19.41
CA THR A 119 -11.78 12.17 -20.54
C THR A 119 -11.33 13.57 -20.11
N PRO A 120 -12.12 14.37 -19.35
CA PRO A 120 -11.65 15.64 -18.79
C PRO A 120 -10.35 15.54 -17.99
N VAL A 121 -10.21 14.51 -17.15
CA VAL A 121 -9.00 14.31 -16.34
C VAL A 121 -7.79 13.98 -17.20
N LEU A 122 -7.94 13.13 -18.22
CA LEU A 122 -6.87 12.82 -19.18
C LEU A 122 -6.39 14.08 -19.92
N ARG A 123 -7.31 14.94 -20.35
CA ARG A 123 -6.96 16.23 -20.96
C ARG A 123 -6.27 17.18 -19.99
N LEU A 124 -6.73 17.23 -18.74
CA LEU A 124 -6.12 18.06 -17.69
C LEU A 124 -4.65 17.71 -17.45
N ILE A 125 -4.31 16.42 -17.47
CA ILE A 125 -2.92 15.95 -17.34
C ILE A 125 -2.15 15.94 -18.66
N ARG A 126 -2.73 16.54 -19.73
CA ARG A 126 -2.12 16.72 -21.04
C ARG A 126 -1.69 15.42 -21.73
N VAL A 127 -2.52 14.38 -21.64
CA VAL A 127 -2.35 13.16 -22.43
C VAL A 127 -2.49 13.52 -23.94
N PRO A 128 -1.63 13.01 -24.81
CA PRO A 128 -1.76 13.24 -26.25
C PRO A 128 -3.15 12.83 -26.77
N GLU A 129 -3.75 13.65 -27.63
CA GLU A 129 -5.12 13.39 -28.15
C GLU A 129 -5.24 12.05 -28.88
N THR A 130 -4.14 11.53 -29.45
CA THR A 130 -4.07 10.19 -30.06
C THR A 130 -4.23 9.04 -29.06
N ALA A 131 -3.80 9.20 -27.82
CA ALA A 131 -3.87 8.18 -26.78
C ALA A 131 -5.17 8.28 -25.93
N ILE A 132 -5.86 9.43 -25.94
CA ILE A 132 -7.06 9.66 -25.12
C ILE A 132 -8.17 8.63 -25.37
N PRO A 133 -8.51 8.21 -26.60
CA PRO A 133 -9.60 7.25 -26.80
C PRO A 133 -9.35 5.92 -26.09
N GLU A 134 -8.16 5.35 -26.23
CA GLU A 134 -7.79 4.08 -25.60
C GLU A 134 -7.67 4.21 -24.07
N ALA A 135 -7.02 5.28 -23.59
CA ALA A 135 -6.90 5.57 -22.17
C ALA A 135 -8.27 5.77 -21.49
N ALA A 136 -9.20 6.48 -22.17
CA ALA A 136 -10.54 6.69 -21.64
C ALA A 136 -11.37 5.40 -21.60
N VAL A 137 -11.25 4.52 -22.58
CA VAL A 137 -11.89 3.20 -22.57
C VAL A 137 -11.34 2.36 -21.41
N TYR A 138 -10.02 2.29 -21.27
CA TYR A 138 -9.35 1.58 -20.19
C TYR A 138 -9.85 2.06 -18.83
N LEU A 139 -9.76 3.36 -18.55
CA LEU A 139 -10.17 3.95 -17.27
C LEU A 139 -11.65 3.73 -16.98
N ARG A 140 -12.53 3.87 -17.98
CA ARG A 140 -13.96 3.64 -17.79
C ARG A 140 -14.26 2.20 -17.36
N ILE A 141 -13.61 1.22 -18.00
CA ILE A 141 -13.79 -0.20 -17.63
C ILE A 141 -13.28 -0.44 -16.22
N ILE A 142 -12.08 0.05 -15.87
CA ILE A 142 -11.51 -0.08 -14.52
C ILE A 142 -12.43 0.58 -13.47
N PHE A 143 -12.95 1.78 -13.75
CA PHE A 143 -13.85 2.45 -12.81
C PHE A 143 -15.19 1.75 -12.64
N LEU A 144 -15.72 1.08 -13.67
CA LEU A 144 -16.89 0.20 -13.53
C LEU A 144 -16.59 -0.96 -12.59
N GLY A 145 -15.36 -1.47 -12.60
CA GLY A 145 -14.89 -2.54 -11.71
C GLY A 145 -14.56 -2.09 -10.28
N LEU A 146 -14.52 -0.78 -10.01
CA LEU A 146 -14.02 -0.24 -8.73
C LEU A 146 -14.76 -0.77 -7.49
N ILE A 147 -16.01 -1.17 -7.64
CA ILE A 147 -16.77 -1.81 -6.57
C ILE A 147 -16.19 -3.18 -6.19
N PHE A 148 -15.68 -3.94 -7.14
CA PHE A 148 -15.01 -5.23 -6.86
C PHE A 148 -13.67 -4.99 -6.17
N THR A 149 -12.90 -3.99 -6.63
CA THR A 149 -11.67 -3.53 -5.97
C THR A 149 -11.95 -3.16 -4.51
N PHE A 150 -13.01 -2.40 -4.23
CA PHE A 150 -13.41 -2.06 -2.85
C PHE A 150 -13.75 -3.31 -2.05
N ILE A 151 -14.66 -4.16 -2.54
CA ILE A 151 -15.13 -5.35 -1.82
C ILE A 151 -13.95 -6.26 -1.49
N TYR A 152 -13.07 -6.52 -2.45
CA TYR A 152 -11.88 -7.34 -2.22
C TYR A 152 -10.96 -6.73 -1.16
N ASN A 153 -10.58 -5.44 -1.30
CA ASN A 153 -9.74 -4.75 -0.33
C ASN A 153 -10.37 -4.74 1.07
N PHE A 154 -11.67 -4.50 1.16
CA PHE A 154 -12.41 -4.51 2.40
C PHE A 154 -12.39 -5.88 3.09
N LEU A 155 -12.73 -6.95 2.36
CA LEU A 155 -12.73 -8.32 2.89
C LEU A 155 -11.32 -8.77 3.29
N ALA A 156 -10.32 -8.45 2.48
CA ALA A 156 -8.91 -8.74 2.78
C ALA A 156 -8.44 -8.01 4.06
N ASN A 157 -8.74 -6.71 4.21
CA ASN A 157 -8.40 -5.97 5.41
C ASN A 157 -9.21 -6.43 6.64
N THR A 158 -10.45 -6.86 6.47
CA THR A 158 -11.25 -7.44 7.54
C THR A 158 -10.63 -8.76 8.02
N MET A 159 -10.22 -9.67 7.13
CA MET A 159 -9.52 -10.90 7.53
C MET A 159 -8.19 -10.61 8.24
N ARG A 160 -7.43 -9.62 7.74
CA ARG A 160 -6.20 -9.16 8.41
C ARG A 160 -6.49 -8.60 9.81
N ALA A 161 -7.57 -7.85 9.98
CA ALA A 161 -7.99 -7.34 11.29
C ALA A 161 -8.28 -8.46 12.31
N LEU A 162 -8.75 -9.63 11.83
CA LEU A 162 -8.93 -10.84 12.63
C LEU A 162 -7.64 -11.67 12.82
N GLY A 163 -6.50 -11.21 12.29
CA GLY A 163 -5.21 -11.89 12.40
C GLY A 163 -4.90 -12.88 11.27
N ASP A 164 -5.76 -13.01 10.25
CA ASP A 164 -5.52 -13.87 9.09
C ASP A 164 -4.95 -13.10 7.92
N SER A 165 -3.64 -13.20 7.70
CA SER A 165 -2.95 -12.64 6.53
C SER A 165 -2.76 -13.66 5.39
N LYS A 166 -2.93 -14.96 5.67
CA LYS A 166 -2.69 -16.04 4.70
C LYS A 166 -3.83 -16.16 3.69
N THR A 167 -5.06 -16.12 4.18
CA THR A 167 -6.24 -16.25 3.32
C THR A 167 -6.32 -15.14 2.26
N PRO A 168 -6.12 -13.84 2.59
CA PRO A 168 -6.02 -12.80 1.57
C PRO A 168 -4.92 -13.03 0.54
N LEU A 169 -3.76 -13.57 0.95
CA LEU A 169 -2.69 -13.92 0.02
C LEU A 169 -3.14 -14.96 -1.01
N TYR A 170 -3.82 -16.04 -0.58
CA TYR A 170 -4.30 -17.06 -1.53
C TYR A 170 -5.26 -16.47 -2.55
N PHE A 171 -6.16 -15.59 -2.13
CA PHE A 171 -7.07 -14.91 -3.06
C PHE A 171 -6.34 -13.97 -4.01
N LEU A 172 -5.34 -13.24 -3.51
CA LEU A 172 -4.52 -12.36 -4.35
C LEU A 172 -3.76 -13.16 -5.43
N VAL A 173 -3.13 -14.26 -5.05
CA VAL A 173 -2.42 -15.16 -5.98
C VAL A 173 -3.39 -15.72 -7.01
N THR A 174 -4.57 -16.18 -6.58
CA THR A 174 -5.62 -16.67 -7.49
C THR A 174 -6.06 -15.56 -8.46
N SER A 175 -6.29 -14.34 -7.97
CA SER A 175 -6.67 -13.21 -8.81
C SER A 175 -5.58 -12.87 -9.84
N ALA A 176 -4.31 -12.89 -9.43
CA ALA A 176 -3.19 -12.62 -10.33
C ALA A 176 -3.09 -13.65 -11.47
N PHE A 177 -3.26 -14.94 -11.17
CA PHE A 177 -3.31 -15.98 -12.22
C PHE A 177 -4.50 -15.79 -13.14
N LEU A 178 -5.70 -15.53 -12.59
CA LEU A 178 -6.90 -15.27 -13.39
C LEU A 178 -6.75 -14.03 -14.28
N ASN A 179 -6.09 -12.99 -13.79
CA ASN A 179 -5.80 -11.79 -14.56
C ASN A 179 -4.86 -12.10 -15.73
N ILE A 180 -3.72 -12.77 -15.50
CA ILE A 180 -2.77 -13.15 -16.55
C ILE A 180 -3.45 -14.04 -17.62
N PHE A 181 -4.22 -15.02 -17.21
CA PHE A 181 -4.98 -15.87 -18.14
C PHE A 181 -6.05 -15.05 -18.89
N GLY A 182 -6.72 -14.13 -18.20
CA GLY A 182 -7.67 -13.21 -18.81
C GLY A 182 -7.03 -12.30 -19.84
N ASP A 183 -5.86 -11.72 -19.54
CA ASP A 183 -5.11 -10.90 -20.47
C ASP A 183 -4.72 -11.71 -21.72
N LEU A 184 -4.17 -12.90 -21.55
CA LEU A 184 -3.86 -13.77 -22.69
C LEU A 184 -5.11 -14.10 -23.50
N PHE A 185 -6.24 -14.34 -22.88
CA PHE A 185 -7.49 -14.65 -23.58
C PHE A 185 -8.08 -13.42 -24.27
N PHE A 186 -8.31 -12.32 -23.56
CA PHE A 186 -8.99 -11.14 -24.12
C PHE A 186 -8.08 -10.33 -25.04
N VAL A 187 -6.78 -10.21 -24.73
CA VAL A 187 -5.83 -9.41 -25.51
C VAL A 187 -5.28 -10.21 -26.69
N VAL A 188 -4.82 -11.46 -26.46
CA VAL A 188 -4.11 -12.22 -27.50
C VAL A 188 -5.09 -13.01 -28.37
N VAL A 189 -6.05 -13.74 -27.76
CA VAL A 189 -6.98 -14.61 -28.52
C VAL A 189 -8.10 -13.77 -29.13
N LEU A 190 -8.81 -12.96 -28.32
CA LEU A 190 -9.94 -12.14 -28.79
C LEU A 190 -9.52 -10.82 -29.46
N ARG A 191 -8.29 -10.37 -29.25
CA ARG A 191 -7.72 -9.14 -29.82
C ARG A 191 -8.51 -7.88 -29.47
N TRP A 192 -9.03 -7.81 -28.23
CA TRP A 192 -9.77 -6.64 -27.75
C TRP A 192 -8.89 -5.46 -27.31
N GLY A 193 -7.58 -5.54 -27.55
CA GLY A 193 -6.64 -4.47 -27.26
C GLY A 193 -6.62 -4.07 -25.78
N VAL A 194 -6.54 -2.78 -25.51
CA VAL A 194 -6.49 -2.20 -24.16
C VAL A 194 -7.76 -2.51 -23.35
N ALA A 195 -8.92 -2.54 -24.01
CA ALA A 195 -10.18 -2.92 -23.36
C ALA A 195 -10.15 -4.36 -22.82
N GLY A 196 -9.45 -5.27 -23.52
CA GLY A 196 -9.27 -6.65 -23.10
C GLY A 196 -8.55 -6.77 -21.78
N SER A 197 -7.43 -6.05 -21.59
CA SER A 197 -6.68 -6.01 -20.33
C SER A 197 -7.53 -5.43 -19.18
N ALA A 198 -8.23 -4.30 -19.43
CA ALA A 198 -9.12 -3.73 -18.42
C ALA A 198 -10.22 -4.71 -17.98
N ILE A 199 -10.83 -5.43 -18.94
CA ILE A 199 -11.86 -6.44 -18.66
C ILE A 199 -11.27 -7.61 -17.90
N ALA A 200 -10.08 -8.10 -18.26
CA ALA A 200 -9.40 -9.17 -17.54
C ALA A 200 -9.19 -8.80 -16.06
N THR A 201 -8.74 -7.58 -15.80
CA THR A 201 -8.55 -7.07 -14.43
C THR A 201 -9.87 -7.04 -13.66
N VAL A 202 -10.92 -6.46 -14.21
CA VAL A 202 -12.24 -6.36 -13.55
C VAL A 202 -12.87 -7.74 -13.32
N CYS A 203 -12.78 -8.65 -14.30
CA CYS A 203 -13.30 -10.02 -14.17
C CYS A 203 -12.53 -10.82 -13.11
N SER A 204 -11.21 -10.72 -13.07
CA SER A 204 -10.39 -11.42 -12.08
C SER A 204 -10.68 -10.92 -10.65
N GLU A 205 -10.82 -9.61 -10.45
CA GLU A 205 -11.22 -9.03 -9.17
C GLU A 205 -12.65 -9.43 -8.77
N GLY A 206 -13.60 -9.40 -9.71
CA GLY A 206 -14.98 -9.80 -9.47
C GLY A 206 -15.10 -11.28 -9.07
N LEU A 207 -14.38 -12.18 -9.76
CA LEU A 207 -14.33 -13.59 -9.42
C LEU A 207 -13.64 -13.81 -8.07
N CYS A 208 -12.58 -13.08 -7.79
CA CYS A 208 -11.91 -13.12 -6.50
C CYS A 208 -12.83 -12.69 -5.35
N CYS A 209 -13.63 -11.62 -5.54
CA CYS A 209 -14.65 -11.20 -4.58
C CYS A 209 -15.68 -12.29 -4.32
N LEU A 210 -16.15 -12.96 -5.37
CA LEU A 210 -17.11 -14.05 -5.26
C LEU A 210 -16.53 -15.22 -4.45
N LEU A 211 -15.31 -15.66 -4.79
CA LEU A 211 -14.62 -16.74 -4.10
C LEU A 211 -14.35 -16.37 -2.62
N CYS A 212 -13.93 -15.16 -2.36
CA CYS A 212 -13.72 -14.65 -1.00
C CYS A 212 -15.03 -14.64 -0.20
N GLY A 213 -16.13 -14.17 -0.79
CA GLY A 213 -17.45 -14.18 -0.16
C GLY A 213 -17.95 -15.59 0.16
N ILE A 214 -17.78 -16.56 -0.77
CA ILE A 214 -18.11 -17.97 -0.54
C ILE A 214 -17.28 -18.57 0.58
N TYR A 215 -15.97 -18.28 0.60
CA TYR A 215 -15.07 -18.74 1.66
C TYR A 215 -15.48 -18.21 3.03
N ILE A 216 -15.71 -16.92 3.14
CA ILE A 216 -16.14 -16.25 4.39
C ILE A 216 -17.45 -16.88 4.89
N LYS A 217 -18.44 -17.03 4.01
CA LYS A 217 -19.72 -17.64 4.37
C LYS A 217 -19.57 -19.06 4.92
N LYS A 218 -18.60 -19.85 4.41
CA LYS A 218 -18.38 -21.23 4.84
C LYS A 218 -17.48 -21.39 6.06
N LYS A 219 -16.47 -20.52 6.21
CA LYS A 219 -15.37 -20.72 7.15
C LYS A 219 -15.33 -19.71 8.29
N ILE A 220 -15.92 -18.53 8.12
CA ILE A 220 -15.89 -17.46 9.10
C ILE A 220 -17.33 -16.99 9.42
N PRO A 221 -18.09 -17.77 10.21
CA PRO A 221 -19.50 -17.45 10.52
C PRO A 221 -19.68 -16.08 11.17
N LEU A 222 -18.66 -15.59 11.88
CA LEU A 222 -18.65 -14.25 12.47
C LEU A 222 -18.81 -13.13 11.42
N LEU A 223 -18.33 -13.37 10.20
CA LEU A 223 -18.45 -12.46 9.06
C LEU A 223 -19.65 -12.80 8.17
N CYS A 224 -20.62 -13.61 8.64
CA CYS A 224 -21.72 -14.12 7.84
C CYS A 224 -22.59 -13.02 7.22
N LEU A 225 -22.62 -13.00 5.90
CA LEU A 225 -23.51 -12.25 5.02
C LEU A 225 -24.94 -12.78 5.12
N GLY A 226 -25.69 -12.33 6.11
CA GLY A 226 -27.10 -12.67 6.33
C GLY A 226 -27.97 -11.44 6.58
N LYS A 227 -29.28 -11.63 6.80
CA LYS A 227 -30.20 -10.50 7.11
C LYS A 227 -29.77 -9.64 8.30
N LYS A 228 -29.00 -10.19 9.23
CA LYS A 228 -28.38 -9.44 10.37
C LYS A 228 -27.25 -8.52 9.94
N TRP A 229 -26.77 -8.59 8.71
CA TRP A 229 -25.66 -7.80 8.18
C TRP A 229 -26.07 -6.46 7.55
N CYS A 230 -27.33 -6.24 7.29
CA CYS A 230 -27.81 -4.94 6.79
C CYS A 230 -28.08 -3.98 7.95
N VAL A 231 -27.10 -3.85 8.87
CA VAL A 231 -27.16 -2.89 9.96
C VAL A 231 -26.29 -1.70 9.62
N PHE A 232 -26.88 -0.52 9.66
CA PHE A 232 -26.19 0.74 9.43
C PHE A 232 -26.19 1.58 10.71
N ASP A 233 -25.02 1.80 11.29
CA ASP A 233 -24.82 2.58 12.50
C ASP A 233 -24.07 3.88 12.19
N LYS A 234 -24.73 5.03 12.40
CA LYS A 234 -24.17 6.36 12.12
C LYS A 234 -22.95 6.69 12.99
N SER A 235 -22.90 6.22 14.24
CA SER A 235 -21.78 6.46 15.14
C SER A 235 -20.53 5.72 14.68
N LEU A 236 -20.69 4.44 14.30
CA LEU A 236 -19.63 3.64 13.73
C LEU A 236 -19.16 4.18 12.38
N LEU A 237 -20.09 4.66 11.54
CA LEU A 237 -19.74 5.32 10.28
C LEU A 237 -18.86 6.54 10.52
N GLY A 238 -19.20 7.40 11.49
CA GLY A 238 -18.40 8.59 11.81
C GLY A 238 -16.95 8.23 12.18
N LYS A 239 -16.76 7.21 12.99
CA LYS A 239 -15.42 6.68 13.33
C LYS A 239 -14.72 6.12 12.09
N THR A 240 -15.40 5.31 11.28
CA THR A 240 -14.86 4.73 10.05
C THR A 240 -14.41 5.80 9.07
N VAL A 241 -15.22 6.83 8.85
CA VAL A 241 -14.88 7.95 7.95
C VAL A 241 -13.67 8.71 8.49
N SER A 242 -13.60 8.98 9.80
CA SER A 242 -12.45 9.67 10.41
C SER A 242 -11.15 8.88 10.25
N TYR A 243 -11.16 7.58 10.55
CA TYR A 243 -9.98 6.73 10.43
C TYR A 243 -9.61 6.47 8.96
N GLY A 244 -10.61 6.20 8.13
CA GLY A 244 -10.44 5.92 6.71
C GLY A 244 -9.94 7.14 5.95
N SER A 245 -10.52 8.32 6.16
CA SER A 245 -10.08 9.55 5.50
C SER A 245 -8.65 9.95 5.91
N THR A 246 -8.30 9.78 7.19
CA THR A 246 -6.95 10.07 7.67
C THR A 246 -5.93 9.14 7.00
N SER A 247 -6.22 7.83 6.91
CA SER A 247 -5.34 6.87 6.24
C SER A 247 -5.27 7.11 4.72
N ALA A 248 -6.39 7.42 4.08
CA ALA A 248 -6.44 7.74 2.66
C ALA A 248 -5.63 9.01 2.35
N MET A 249 -5.79 10.07 3.17
CA MET A 249 -5.02 11.31 3.01
C MET A 249 -3.52 11.08 3.20
N GLN A 250 -3.12 10.19 4.13
CA GLN A 250 -1.72 9.80 4.30
C GLN A 250 -1.16 9.20 3.00
N GLN A 251 -1.89 8.30 2.34
CA GLN A 251 -1.46 7.69 1.08
C GLN A 251 -1.39 8.71 -0.06
N VAL A 252 -2.36 9.60 -0.15
CA VAL A 252 -2.34 10.71 -1.14
C VAL A 252 -1.14 11.62 -0.92
N CYS A 253 -0.85 11.99 0.33
CA CYS A 253 0.31 12.81 0.67
C CYS A 253 1.63 12.18 0.22
N LEU A 254 1.80 10.87 0.44
CA LEU A 254 2.97 10.11 -0.03
C LEU A 254 3.12 10.19 -1.55
N GLN A 255 2.03 9.98 -2.31
CA GLN A 255 2.07 9.98 -3.77
C GLN A 255 2.34 11.38 -4.32
N LEU A 256 1.70 12.41 -3.79
CA LEU A 256 1.97 13.79 -4.19
C LEU A 256 3.42 14.18 -3.93
N GLY A 257 3.98 13.81 -2.78
CA GLY A 257 5.38 14.04 -2.47
C GLY A 257 6.33 13.38 -3.47
N LYS A 258 6.08 12.08 -3.81
CA LYS A 258 6.85 11.36 -4.84
C LYS A 258 6.76 12.05 -6.22
N LEU A 259 5.57 12.51 -6.63
CA LEU A 259 5.38 13.19 -7.91
C LEU A 259 6.13 14.53 -7.98
N ILE A 260 6.13 15.32 -6.91
CA ILE A 260 6.86 16.59 -6.85
C ILE A 260 8.38 16.32 -6.96
N ILE A 261 8.90 15.35 -6.24
CA ILE A 261 10.31 14.95 -6.31
C ILE A 261 10.66 14.51 -7.74
N GLN A 262 9.85 13.65 -8.34
CA GLN A 262 10.03 13.18 -9.72
C GLN A 262 10.08 14.36 -10.70
N SER A 263 9.21 15.36 -10.53
CA SER A 263 9.19 16.53 -11.42
C SER A 263 10.49 17.35 -11.36
N VAL A 264 11.10 17.44 -10.17
CA VAL A 264 12.42 18.10 -10.00
C VAL A 264 13.53 17.27 -10.65
N VAL A 265 13.53 15.94 -10.44
CA VAL A 265 14.51 15.03 -11.01
C VAL A 265 14.47 15.04 -12.54
N ASN A 266 13.27 15.09 -13.14
CA ASN A 266 13.10 15.13 -14.60
C ASN A 266 13.78 16.34 -15.27
N THR A 267 14.11 17.39 -14.51
CA THR A 267 14.86 18.55 -15.04
C THR A 267 16.39 18.38 -15.02
N GLN A 268 16.90 17.27 -14.47
CA GLN A 268 18.34 17.03 -14.31
C GLN A 268 18.98 16.26 -15.47
N GLY A 269 18.20 15.89 -16.49
CA GLY A 269 18.67 15.18 -17.68
C GLY A 269 18.29 13.69 -17.69
N VAL A 270 18.44 13.07 -18.86
CA VAL A 270 17.92 11.72 -19.13
C VAL A 270 18.61 10.65 -18.29
N ALA A 271 19.94 10.70 -18.16
CA ALA A 271 20.70 9.72 -17.38
C ALA A 271 20.33 9.74 -15.88
N VAL A 272 20.14 10.96 -15.30
CA VAL A 272 19.70 11.11 -13.92
C VAL A 272 18.27 10.60 -13.74
N MET A 273 17.38 10.88 -14.67
CA MET A 273 16.00 10.39 -14.65
C MET A 273 15.93 8.85 -14.72
N ALA A 274 16.74 8.25 -15.60
CA ALA A 274 16.84 6.79 -15.74
C ALA A 274 17.41 6.16 -14.45
N ALA A 275 18.50 6.70 -13.92
CA ALA A 275 19.09 6.25 -12.65
C ALA A 275 18.08 6.37 -11.49
N PHE A 276 17.34 7.48 -11.38
CA PHE A 276 16.32 7.67 -10.35
C PHE A 276 15.18 6.67 -10.46
N THR A 277 14.74 6.37 -11.68
CA THR A 277 13.71 5.35 -11.92
C THR A 277 14.17 3.96 -11.49
N ALA A 278 15.41 3.60 -11.82
CA ALA A 278 16.00 2.32 -11.42
C ALA A 278 16.13 2.20 -9.89
N VAL A 279 16.69 3.22 -9.22
CA VAL A 279 16.85 3.18 -7.75
C VAL A 279 15.50 3.22 -7.03
N ASN A 280 14.48 3.92 -7.54
CA ASN A 280 13.15 3.89 -6.95
C ASN A 280 12.51 2.48 -6.97
N ARG A 281 12.75 1.70 -8.02
CA ARG A 281 12.30 0.30 -8.05
C ARG A 281 12.99 -0.52 -6.95
N VAL A 282 14.29 -0.32 -6.75
CA VAL A 282 15.03 -0.98 -5.66
C VAL A 282 14.48 -0.54 -4.29
N ASP A 283 14.24 0.77 -4.11
CA ASP A 283 13.66 1.33 -2.90
C ASP A 283 12.26 0.76 -2.61
N ASP A 284 11.39 0.60 -3.62
CA ASP A 284 10.06 0.00 -3.44
C ASP A 284 10.15 -1.46 -2.94
N PHE A 285 11.10 -2.26 -3.46
CA PHE A 285 11.37 -3.61 -2.95
C PHE A 285 11.91 -3.58 -1.52
N ALA A 286 12.79 -2.63 -1.20
CA ALA A 286 13.40 -2.48 0.11
C ALA A 286 12.39 -2.04 1.18
N TYR A 287 11.51 -1.09 0.88
CA TYR A 287 10.52 -0.55 1.83
C TYR A 287 9.29 -1.43 2.01
N THR A 288 8.91 -2.23 1.02
CA THR A 288 7.72 -3.07 1.09
C THR A 288 7.69 -3.97 2.33
N PRO A 289 8.76 -4.71 2.69
CA PRO A 289 8.76 -5.50 3.92
C PRO A 289 8.65 -4.66 5.19
N GLN A 290 9.34 -3.50 5.27
CA GLN A 290 9.26 -2.60 6.42
C GLN A 290 7.82 -2.08 6.64
N GLN A 291 7.15 -1.64 5.57
CA GLN A 291 5.75 -1.23 5.64
C GLN A 291 4.84 -2.36 6.14
N ASN A 292 5.08 -3.59 5.70
CA ASN A 292 4.29 -4.75 6.11
C ASN A 292 4.57 -5.17 7.56
N ILE A 293 5.78 -5.01 8.07
CA ILE A 293 6.09 -5.17 9.51
C ILE A 293 5.29 -4.13 10.31
N GLY A 294 5.28 -2.86 9.88
CA GLY A 294 4.47 -1.80 10.48
C GLY A 294 2.96 -2.11 10.47
N HIS A 295 2.44 -2.71 9.38
CA HIS A 295 1.03 -3.16 9.32
C HIS A 295 0.75 -4.33 10.27
N ALA A 296 1.67 -5.29 10.39
CA ALA A 296 1.56 -6.38 11.33
C ALA A 296 1.54 -5.87 12.78
N MET A 297 2.41 -4.91 13.10
CA MET A 297 2.43 -4.22 14.40
C MET A 297 1.12 -3.49 14.66
N THR A 298 0.55 -2.80 13.65
CA THR A 298 -0.75 -2.13 13.77
C THR A 298 -1.83 -3.10 14.21
N THR A 299 -1.98 -4.24 13.53
CA THR A 299 -2.98 -5.25 13.86
C THR A 299 -2.76 -5.86 15.25
N PHE A 300 -1.50 -6.25 15.54
CA PHE A 300 -1.13 -6.81 16.85
C PHE A 300 -1.45 -5.85 17.99
N LEU A 301 -1.05 -4.59 17.86
CA LEU A 301 -1.25 -3.58 18.91
C LEU A 301 -2.73 -3.23 19.07
N ALA A 302 -3.48 -3.08 17.97
CA ALA A 302 -4.91 -2.80 18.03
C ALA A 302 -5.71 -3.93 18.70
N GLN A 303 -5.40 -5.20 18.41
CA GLN A 303 -6.03 -6.35 19.08
C GLN A 303 -5.68 -6.37 20.59
N ASN A 304 -4.41 -6.19 20.95
CA ASN A 304 -3.99 -6.19 22.35
C ASN A 304 -4.50 -4.97 23.12
N LYS A 305 -4.68 -3.82 22.46
CA LYS A 305 -5.36 -2.65 23.04
C LYS A 305 -6.81 -2.98 23.36
N GLY A 306 -7.53 -3.57 22.42
CA GLY A 306 -8.92 -4.01 22.64
C GLY A 306 -9.05 -5.01 23.79
N ALA A 307 -8.08 -5.92 23.93
CA ALA A 307 -8.02 -6.91 25.02
C ALA A 307 -7.54 -6.32 26.36
N GLY A 308 -7.11 -5.06 26.42
CA GLY A 308 -6.56 -4.44 27.63
C GLY A 308 -5.17 -4.94 28.04
N HIS A 309 -4.43 -5.59 27.15
CA HIS A 309 -3.14 -6.23 27.44
C HIS A 309 -1.94 -5.25 27.26
N LYS A 310 -1.81 -4.26 28.14
CA LYS A 310 -0.82 -3.19 28.11
C LYS A 310 0.64 -3.65 27.99
N GLU A 311 1.05 -4.54 28.87
CA GLU A 311 2.41 -5.10 28.90
C GLU A 311 2.73 -5.84 27.58
N ARG A 312 1.73 -6.52 27.02
CA ARG A 312 1.87 -7.22 25.76
C ARG A 312 2.00 -6.26 24.59
N MET A 313 1.30 -5.11 24.61
CA MET A 313 1.47 -4.03 23.64
C MET A 313 2.90 -3.49 23.67
N LYS A 314 3.44 -3.17 24.85
CA LYS A 314 4.82 -2.67 25.00
C LYS A 314 5.85 -3.66 24.47
N LYS A 315 5.74 -4.94 24.86
CA LYS A 315 6.62 -6.01 24.36
C LYS A 315 6.45 -6.23 22.85
N GLY A 316 5.23 -6.15 22.33
CA GLY A 316 4.93 -6.27 20.90
C GLY A 316 5.57 -5.15 20.08
N PHE A 317 5.50 -3.92 20.57
CA PHE A 317 6.16 -2.78 19.96
C PHE A 317 7.68 -2.95 19.92
N GLN A 318 8.30 -3.33 21.05
CA GLN A 318 9.74 -3.61 21.13
C GLN A 318 10.17 -4.73 20.18
N THR A 319 9.39 -5.82 20.14
CA THR A 319 9.65 -6.95 19.24
C THR A 319 9.53 -6.52 17.78
N GLY A 320 8.53 -5.72 17.44
CA GLY A 320 8.35 -5.19 16.09
C GLY A 320 9.52 -4.29 15.66
N LEU A 321 9.98 -3.38 16.53
CA LEU A 321 11.17 -2.56 16.26
C LEU A 321 12.44 -3.42 16.09
N LEU A 322 12.57 -4.50 16.87
CA LEU A 322 13.70 -5.42 16.70
C LEU A 322 13.65 -6.14 15.35
N ILE A 323 12.46 -6.55 14.89
CA ILE A 323 12.29 -7.15 13.55
C ILE A 323 12.69 -6.14 12.46
N GLU A 324 12.25 -4.88 12.57
CA GLU A 324 12.63 -3.80 11.65
C GLU A 324 14.15 -3.57 11.62
N LEU A 325 14.78 -3.56 12.79
CA LEU A 325 16.23 -3.40 12.92
C LEU A 325 16.99 -4.55 12.24
N VAL A 326 16.61 -5.80 12.55
CA VAL A 326 17.24 -7.00 11.96
C VAL A 326 17.05 -7.01 10.45
N TYR A 327 15.86 -6.69 9.96
CA TYR A 327 15.60 -6.57 8.54
C TYR A 327 16.47 -5.48 7.89
N SER A 328 16.56 -4.28 8.50
CA SER A 328 17.35 -3.16 7.97
C SER A 328 18.84 -3.47 7.89
N ILE A 329 19.40 -4.20 8.89
CA ILE A 329 20.79 -4.67 8.87
C ILE A 329 21.00 -5.68 7.74
N GLY A 330 20.09 -6.64 7.56
CA GLY A 330 20.14 -7.59 6.45
C GLY A 330 20.05 -6.89 5.09
N LEU A 331 19.14 -5.92 4.96
CA LEU A 331 18.98 -5.13 3.76
C LEU A 331 20.23 -4.30 3.43
N PHE A 332 20.84 -3.67 4.44
CA PHE A 332 22.13 -2.99 4.28
C PHE A 332 23.19 -3.91 3.69
N ALA A 333 23.37 -5.10 4.27
CA ALA A 333 24.37 -6.04 3.80
C ALA A 333 24.13 -6.48 2.33
N VAL A 334 22.86 -6.73 1.98
CA VAL A 334 22.48 -7.14 0.61
C VAL A 334 22.70 -5.99 -0.38
N ILE A 335 22.18 -4.79 -0.09
CA ILE A 335 22.29 -3.66 -1.03
C ILE A 335 23.74 -3.19 -1.15
N TRP A 336 24.46 -3.08 -0.03
CA TRP A 336 25.87 -2.68 -0.07
C TRP A 336 26.73 -3.66 -0.88
N GLY A 337 26.53 -4.97 -0.67
CA GLY A 337 27.33 -6.00 -1.33
C GLY A 337 26.95 -6.26 -2.79
N LEU A 338 25.68 -6.05 -3.16
CA LEU A 338 25.13 -6.38 -4.48
C LEU A 338 24.72 -5.17 -5.31
N ALA A 339 25.03 -3.93 -4.89
CA ALA A 339 24.64 -2.71 -5.61
C ALA A 339 25.00 -2.73 -7.12
N PRO A 340 26.22 -3.15 -7.53
CA PRO A 340 26.55 -3.22 -8.95
C PRO A 340 25.66 -4.20 -9.73
N GLN A 341 25.44 -5.42 -9.17
CA GLN A 341 24.61 -6.45 -9.78
C GLN A 341 23.13 -6.03 -9.85
N ILE A 342 22.64 -5.41 -8.78
CA ILE A 342 21.28 -4.88 -8.74
C ILE A 342 21.09 -3.80 -9.80
N MET A 343 22.02 -2.84 -9.91
CA MET A 343 21.88 -1.77 -10.89
C MET A 343 21.98 -2.25 -12.33
N THR A 344 22.81 -3.25 -12.63
CA THR A 344 22.88 -3.84 -13.98
C THR A 344 21.58 -4.56 -14.38
N LEU A 345 20.80 -5.06 -13.43
CA LEU A 345 19.48 -5.67 -13.71
C LEU A 345 18.40 -4.63 -14.06
N PHE A 346 18.53 -3.40 -13.55
CA PHE A 346 17.53 -2.34 -13.71
C PHE A 346 17.92 -1.26 -14.72
N ALA A 347 19.17 -1.20 -15.14
CA ALA A 347 19.65 -0.29 -16.19
C ALA A 347 19.41 -0.92 -17.56
N GLU A 348 18.54 -0.31 -18.36
CA GLU A 348 18.33 -0.71 -19.75
C GLU A 348 19.64 -0.47 -20.55
N ASP A 349 20.00 -1.42 -21.39
CA ASP A 349 21.20 -1.40 -22.27
C ASP A 349 22.56 -1.24 -21.56
N GLY A 350 22.62 -1.39 -20.22
CA GLY A 350 23.90 -1.35 -19.50
C GLY A 350 24.63 0.01 -19.56
N ASP A 351 23.91 1.12 -19.67
CA ASP A 351 24.48 2.46 -19.65
C ASP A 351 25.35 2.65 -18.39
N ALA A 352 26.66 2.70 -18.59
CA ALA A 352 27.66 2.79 -17.52
C ALA A 352 27.43 4.03 -16.64
N GLN A 353 26.91 5.13 -17.17
CA GLN A 353 26.62 6.33 -16.41
C GLN A 353 25.42 6.12 -15.48
N VAL A 354 24.34 5.51 -15.96
CA VAL A 354 23.14 5.18 -15.15
C VAL A 354 23.51 4.21 -14.02
N VAL A 355 24.30 3.18 -14.35
CA VAL A 355 24.76 2.19 -13.36
C VAL A 355 25.64 2.85 -12.29
N SER A 356 26.59 3.70 -12.69
CA SER A 356 27.48 4.39 -11.75
C SER A 356 26.73 5.34 -10.80
N LEU A 357 25.79 6.11 -11.33
CA LEU A 357 24.94 7.00 -10.53
C LEU A 357 24.10 6.19 -9.53
N GLY A 358 23.48 5.10 -9.99
CA GLY A 358 22.66 4.26 -9.13
C GLY A 358 23.45 3.56 -8.03
N ILE A 359 24.66 3.05 -8.33
CA ILE A 359 25.56 2.45 -7.31
C ILE A 359 25.90 3.47 -6.23
N SER A 360 26.29 4.68 -6.63
CA SER A 360 26.62 5.77 -5.68
C SER A 360 25.44 6.09 -4.76
N TYR A 361 24.22 6.16 -5.32
CA TYR A 361 23.00 6.35 -4.53
C TYR A 361 22.74 5.18 -3.59
N LEU A 362 22.77 3.93 -4.10
CA LEU A 362 22.49 2.74 -3.31
C LEU A 362 23.48 2.53 -2.16
N HIS A 363 24.76 2.77 -2.37
CA HIS A 363 25.74 2.72 -1.29
C HIS A 363 25.46 3.77 -0.21
N LEU A 364 25.04 4.97 -0.60
CA LEU A 364 24.73 6.03 0.35
C LEU A 364 23.42 5.74 1.12
N ILE A 365 22.36 5.27 0.44
CA ILE A 365 21.06 5.03 1.08
C ILE A 365 21.04 3.75 1.93
N SER A 366 21.90 2.77 1.61
CA SER A 366 21.84 1.42 2.21
C SER A 366 21.89 1.43 3.74
N TRP A 367 22.78 2.19 4.35
CA TRP A 367 22.87 2.30 5.81
C TRP A 367 21.77 3.17 6.43
N MET A 368 21.10 3.99 5.62
CA MET A 368 20.01 4.85 6.06
C MET A 368 18.65 4.13 6.14
N TYR A 369 18.52 2.89 5.59
CA TYR A 369 17.27 2.12 5.65
C TYR A 369 16.80 1.76 7.06
N ILE A 370 17.63 1.95 8.07
CA ILE A 370 17.22 1.83 9.47
C ILE A 370 16.17 2.90 9.85
N LEU A 371 16.27 4.09 9.25
CA LEU A 371 15.37 5.21 9.57
C LEU A 371 13.93 4.92 9.15
N PRO A 372 13.63 4.51 7.89
CA PRO A 372 12.27 4.12 7.51
C PRO A 372 11.76 2.88 8.28
N GLY A 373 12.62 1.94 8.66
CA GLY A 373 12.24 0.84 9.57
C GLY A 373 11.73 1.37 10.90
N MET A 374 12.47 2.28 11.54
CA MET A 374 12.04 2.90 12.79
C MET A 374 10.73 3.68 12.64
N THR A 375 10.58 4.51 11.60
CA THR A 375 9.35 5.27 11.38
C THR A 375 8.16 4.37 11.09
N ASN A 376 8.31 3.30 10.29
CA ASN A 376 7.24 2.33 10.03
C ASN A 376 6.80 1.63 11.32
N GLY A 377 7.74 1.25 12.19
CA GLY A 377 7.45 0.69 13.51
C GLY A 377 6.67 1.66 14.40
N ILE A 378 7.10 2.92 14.48
CA ILE A 378 6.43 3.99 15.27
C ILE A 378 5.04 4.29 14.69
N GLN A 379 4.91 4.38 13.37
CA GLN A 379 3.60 4.53 12.72
C GLN A 379 2.69 3.32 12.98
N GLY A 380 3.26 2.11 12.98
CA GLY A 380 2.54 0.90 13.39
C GLY A 380 1.98 1.00 14.79
N PHE A 381 2.75 1.57 15.73
CA PHE A 381 2.31 1.84 17.08
C PHE A 381 1.15 2.84 17.12
N PHE A 382 1.29 4.03 16.54
CA PHE A 382 0.25 5.05 16.58
C PHE A 382 -1.04 4.60 15.88
N ARG A 383 -0.93 3.90 14.75
CA ARG A 383 -2.10 3.27 14.10
C ARG A 383 -2.76 2.23 15.02
N GLY A 384 -1.96 1.38 15.65
CA GLY A 384 -2.45 0.34 16.55
C GLY A 384 -3.17 0.89 17.79
N ILE A 385 -2.70 2.00 18.35
CA ILE A 385 -3.42 2.68 19.45
C ILE A 385 -4.59 3.56 18.97
N GLY A 386 -4.79 3.70 17.64
CA GLY A 386 -5.90 4.43 17.03
C GLY A 386 -5.63 5.93 16.85
N ASP A 387 -4.41 6.40 17.04
CA ASP A 387 -4.03 7.81 16.76
C ASP A 387 -3.45 7.96 15.33
N LEU A 388 -4.34 7.79 14.34
CA LEU A 388 -3.97 7.90 12.94
C LEU A 388 -3.57 9.33 12.52
N LYS A 389 -3.96 10.35 13.30
CA LYS A 389 -3.59 11.74 12.99
C LYS A 389 -2.08 11.94 13.10
N VAL A 390 -1.43 11.32 14.09
CA VAL A 390 0.02 11.37 14.21
C VAL A 390 0.69 10.80 12.97
N THR A 391 0.18 9.69 12.42
CA THR A 391 0.75 9.08 11.22
C THR A 391 0.56 9.95 9.97
N LEU A 392 -0.55 10.66 9.86
CA LEU A 392 -0.78 11.62 8.77
C LEU A 392 0.19 12.81 8.86
N TYR A 393 0.27 13.44 10.04
CA TYR A 393 1.14 14.60 10.23
C TYR A 393 2.62 14.25 10.07
N SER A 394 3.06 13.10 10.60
CA SER A 394 4.44 12.64 10.44
C SER A 394 4.79 12.36 8.98
N THR A 395 3.87 11.77 8.21
CA THR A 395 4.06 11.57 6.77
C THR A 395 4.12 12.91 6.02
N PHE A 396 3.28 13.87 6.38
CA PHE A 396 3.34 15.23 5.80
C PHE A 396 4.68 15.89 6.09
N MET A 397 5.17 15.82 7.33
CA MET A 397 6.49 16.36 7.70
C MET A 397 7.63 15.68 6.96
N ASN A 398 7.56 14.33 6.77
CA ASN A 398 8.52 13.60 5.95
C ASN A 398 8.55 14.13 4.52
N MET A 399 7.38 14.20 3.85
CA MET A 399 7.31 14.65 2.46
C MET A 399 7.72 16.11 2.30
N LEU A 400 7.31 16.98 3.22
CA LEU A 400 7.75 18.39 3.22
C LEU A 400 9.27 18.48 3.34
N GLY A 401 9.86 17.77 4.30
CA GLY A 401 11.31 17.74 4.48
C GLY A 401 12.06 17.24 3.25
N ARG A 402 11.57 16.15 2.63
CA ARG A 402 12.16 15.60 1.39
C ARG A 402 12.06 16.57 0.22
N VAL A 403 10.87 17.13 -0.03
CA VAL A 403 10.64 18.07 -1.16
C VAL A 403 11.51 19.31 -1.00
N VAL A 404 11.57 19.90 0.19
CA VAL A 404 12.43 21.06 0.46
C VAL A 404 13.90 20.69 0.27
N ALA A 405 14.35 19.56 0.81
CA ALA A 405 15.73 19.11 0.67
C ALA A 405 16.12 18.86 -0.79
N VAL A 406 15.27 18.18 -1.59
CA VAL A 406 15.50 17.97 -3.02
C VAL A 406 15.60 19.30 -3.75
N PHE A 407 14.68 20.22 -3.48
CA PHE A 407 14.70 21.54 -4.13
C PHE A 407 15.98 22.31 -3.80
N VAL A 408 16.36 22.38 -2.52
CA VAL A 408 17.58 23.07 -2.08
C VAL A 408 18.83 22.42 -2.67
N MET A 409 18.97 21.10 -2.57
CA MET A 409 20.16 20.39 -3.01
C MET A 409 20.34 20.44 -4.53
N LEU A 410 19.31 20.15 -5.30
CA LEU A 410 19.43 20.07 -6.76
C LEU A 410 19.32 21.43 -7.43
N ARG A 411 18.44 22.34 -6.96
CA ARG A 411 18.15 23.61 -7.64
C ARG A 411 19.01 24.77 -7.15
N LEU A 412 19.29 24.85 -5.83
CA LEU A 412 20.04 25.97 -5.25
C LEU A 412 21.53 25.66 -5.10
N LEU A 413 21.87 24.43 -4.66
CA LEU A 413 23.25 24.04 -4.40
C LEU A 413 23.89 23.28 -5.58
N HIS A 414 23.10 22.91 -6.61
CA HIS A 414 23.55 22.15 -7.78
C HIS A 414 24.37 20.90 -7.41
N MET A 415 23.92 20.17 -6.36
CA MET A 415 24.57 18.97 -5.89
C MET A 415 24.33 17.80 -6.82
N ASP A 416 25.19 16.79 -6.75
CA ASP A 416 25.10 15.56 -7.54
C ASP A 416 23.87 14.71 -7.22
N PHE A 417 23.56 13.74 -8.12
CA PHE A 417 22.45 12.81 -8.00
C PHE A 417 22.42 12.06 -6.65
N ALA A 418 23.59 11.70 -6.11
CA ALA A 418 23.70 11.03 -4.81
C ALA A 418 23.07 11.85 -3.65
N SER A 419 22.98 13.18 -3.80
CA SER A 419 22.33 14.05 -2.81
C SER A 419 20.84 13.74 -2.59
N LEU A 420 20.17 13.06 -3.55
CA LEU A 420 18.79 12.59 -3.37
C LEU A 420 18.65 11.57 -2.22
N ALA A 421 19.68 10.76 -1.97
CA ALA A 421 19.71 9.89 -0.80
C ALA A 421 19.71 10.68 0.52
N TRP A 422 20.47 11.80 0.57
CA TRP A 422 20.43 12.71 1.71
C TRP A 422 19.08 13.38 1.87
N ALA A 423 18.42 13.78 0.79
CA ALA A 423 17.08 14.35 0.85
C ALA A 423 16.06 13.36 1.44
N ASN A 424 16.15 12.08 1.08
CA ASN A 424 15.36 11.02 1.71
C ASN A 424 15.65 10.92 3.21
N THR A 425 16.92 10.94 3.59
CA THR A 425 17.38 10.88 4.99
C THR A 425 16.85 12.05 5.80
N ILE A 426 16.93 13.27 5.26
CA ILE A 426 16.39 14.47 5.93
C ILE A 426 14.90 14.30 6.18
N GLY A 427 14.14 13.80 5.20
CA GLY A 427 12.72 13.52 5.39
C GLY A 427 12.45 12.57 6.56
N TRP A 428 13.19 11.46 6.66
CA TRP A 428 13.03 10.53 7.79
C TRP A 428 13.49 11.10 9.13
N ILE A 429 14.56 11.88 9.15
CA ILE A 429 15.00 12.55 10.38
C ILE A 429 13.94 13.54 10.86
N VAL A 430 13.39 14.38 9.97
CA VAL A 430 12.30 15.31 10.29
C VAL A 430 11.08 14.56 10.85
N MET A 431 10.74 13.43 10.24
CA MET A 431 9.66 12.56 10.69
C MET A 431 9.92 12.01 12.09
N LEU A 432 11.12 11.47 12.35
CA LEU A 432 11.51 10.94 13.67
C LEU A 432 11.53 12.02 14.74
N LEU A 433 12.02 13.24 14.42
CA LEU A 433 11.99 14.36 15.34
C LEU A 433 10.57 14.75 15.77
N PHE A 434 9.59 14.54 14.89
CA PHE A 434 8.17 14.73 15.21
C PHE A 434 7.59 13.55 16.00
N GLU A 435 7.90 12.31 15.60
CA GLU A 435 7.29 11.08 16.16
C GLU A 435 7.85 10.72 17.55
N ILE A 436 9.15 10.83 17.78
CA ILE A 436 9.79 10.38 19.03
C ILE A 436 9.26 11.11 20.27
N PRO A 437 9.13 12.45 20.30
CA PRO A 437 8.55 13.13 21.45
C PRO A 437 7.10 12.67 21.76
N LEU A 438 6.29 12.46 20.71
CA LEU A 438 4.92 11.99 20.87
C LEU A 438 4.88 10.53 21.37
N LEU A 439 5.77 9.68 20.86
CA LEU A 439 5.92 8.31 21.32
C LEU A 439 6.30 8.25 22.81
N VAL A 440 7.30 9.02 23.23
CA VAL A 440 7.74 9.09 24.62
C VAL A 440 6.60 9.58 25.52
N LYS A 441 5.84 10.59 25.07
CA LYS A 441 4.68 11.09 25.81
C LYS A 441 3.60 10.00 25.93
N SER A 442 3.25 9.31 24.85
CA SER A 442 2.23 8.26 24.83
C SER A 442 2.64 7.05 25.68
N LEU A 443 3.92 6.68 25.68
CA LEU A 443 4.44 5.62 26.55
C LEU A 443 4.44 5.99 28.05
N ARG A 444 4.62 7.28 28.37
CA ARG A 444 4.59 7.79 29.77
C ARG A 444 3.18 8.05 30.29
N SER A 445 2.28 8.56 29.45
CA SER A 445 0.88 8.85 29.82
C SER A 445 0.05 7.60 30.10
N GLY A 446 0.62 6.41 29.86
CA GLY A 446 -0.09 5.17 30.04
C GLY A 446 -1.19 4.94 28.99
N GLU A 447 -1.17 5.62 27.86
CA GLU A 447 -2.03 5.31 26.71
C GLU A 447 -1.75 3.91 26.12
N CYS A 448 -0.59 3.32 26.48
CA CYS A 448 -0.40 1.88 26.58
C CYS A 448 -0.97 1.34 27.89
N GLY A 449 -1.58 2.15 28.66
CA GLY A 449 -2.12 1.92 29.94
C GLY A 449 -3.61 2.14 30.03
#